data_b9f6fad216b884f5d7bafcb99ab29463
#
_entry.id   b9f6fad216b884f5d7bafcb99ab29463
#
_cell.length_a   1.000
_cell.length_b   1.000
_cell.length_c   1.000
_cell.angle_alpha   90.00
_cell.angle_beta   90.00
_cell.angle_gamma   90.00
#
_symmetry.space_group_name_H-M   'P 1'
#
loop_
_entity.id
_entity.type
_entity.pdbx_description
1 polymer ?
#
loop_
_entity_poly.entity_id
_entity_poly.type
_entity_poly.pdbx_seq_one_letter_code
_entity_poly.pdbx_strand_id
1 'polypeptide(L)' 'MSQTTKRALAQSLKKLLQTKPLSKITINDIAEDCGVSRMTFYYHFADIYDLVEWTC' A
#
# COMPACT_ATOMS: atom_id res chain seq x y z
N MET A 1 14.83 -4.02 -9.86
CA MET A 1 15.43 -3.55 -8.75
C MET A 1 14.58 -2.63 -7.96
N SER A 2 13.90 -1.75 -8.56
CA SER A 2 13.18 -0.73 -7.84
C SER A 2 11.81 -1.17 -7.38
N GLN A 3 11.51 -2.45 -7.41
CA GLN A 3 10.16 -2.89 -7.04
C GLN A 3 10.05 -3.31 -5.58
N THR A 4 11.14 -3.19 -4.83
CA THR A 4 11.11 -3.59 -3.43
C THR A 4 10.09 -2.77 -2.64
N THR A 5 10.07 -1.46 -2.85
CA THR A 5 9.11 -0.59 -2.14
C THR A 5 7.68 -0.90 -2.58
N LYS A 6 7.48 -1.12 -3.88
CA LYS A 6 6.15 -1.48 -4.36
C LYS A 6 5.65 -2.77 -3.74
N ARG A 7 6.54 -3.76 -3.64
CA ARG A 7 6.18 -5.03 -3.03
C ARG A 7 5.87 -4.87 -1.55
N ALA A 8 6.65 -4.04 -0.86
CA ALA A 8 6.39 -3.78 0.56
C ALA A 8 5.02 -3.14 0.75
N LEU A 9 4.68 -2.19 -0.10
CA LEU A 9 3.37 -1.54 -0.04
C LEU A 9 2.26 -2.56 -0.31
N ALA A 10 2.47 -3.43 -1.29
CA ALA A 10 1.47 -4.44 -1.62
C ALA A 10 1.28 -5.43 -0.47
N GLN A 11 2.37 -5.83 0.17
CA GLN A 11 2.28 -6.74 1.30
C GLN A 11 1.59 -6.09 2.48
N SER A 12 1.86 -4.81 2.72
CA SER A 12 1.17 -4.09 3.78
C SER A 12 -0.32 -4.05 3.52
N LEU A 13 -0.72 -3.82 2.28
CA LEU A 13 -2.13 -3.82 1.92
C LEU A 13 -2.75 -5.18 2.19
N LYS A 14 -2.09 -6.26 1.75
CA LYS A 14 -2.61 -7.61 1.97
C LYS A 14 -2.75 -7.92 3.45
N LYS A 15 -1.76 -7.51 4.22
CA LYS A 15 -1.78 -7.73 5.66
C LYS A 15 -2.95 -7.00 6.31
N LEU A 16 -3.17 -5.75 5.94
CA LEU A 16 -4.25 -4.98 6.52
C LEU A 16 -5.62 -5.50 6.11
N LEU A 17 -5.72 -6.06 4.91
CA LEU A 17 -6.97 -6.64 4.46
C LEU A 17 -7.41 -7.84 5.29
N GLN A 18 -6.49 -8.44 6.03
CA GLN A 18 -6.84 -9.56 6.91
C GLN A 18 -7.55 -9.09 8.17
N THR A 19 -7.42 -7.82 8.51
CA THR A 19 -8.01 -7.29 9.74
C THR A 19 -9.14 -6.32 9.49
N LYS A 20 -9.22 -5.73 8.30
CA LYS A 20 -10.29 -4.80 7.99
C LYS A 20 -10.54 -4.73 6.50
N PRO A 21 -11.74 -4.30 6.08
CA PRO A 21 -12.09 -4.25 4.67
C PRO A 21 -11.35 -3.11 3.98
N LEU A 22 -11.24 -3.23 2.66
CA LEU A 22 -10.54 -2.23 1.85
C LEU A 22 -11.09 -0.82 2.07
N SER A 23 -12.39 -0.71 2.24
CA SER A 23 -13.01 0.61 2.42
C SER A 23 -12.56 1.31 3.70
N LYS A 24 -11.98 0.58 4.64
CA LYS A 24 -11.51 1.14 5.88
C LYS A 24 -10.00 1.32 5.91
N ILE A 25 -9.32 0.91 4.87
CA ILE A 25 -7.87 1.04 4.79
C ILE A 25 -7.54 2.35 4.09
N THR A 26 -6.64 3.13 4.69
CA THR A 26 -6.22 4.39 4.10
C THR A 26 -4.78 4.29 3.63
N ILE A 27 -4.38 5.23 2.79
CA ILE A 27 -2.99 5.30 2.34
C ILE A 27 -2.06 5.48 3.53
N ASN A 28 -2.49 6.25 4.52
CA ASN A 28 -1.69 6.46 5.71
C ASN A 28 -1.48 5.16 6.48
N ASP A 29 -2.52 4.32 6.55
CA ASP A 29 -2.40 3.02 7.20
C ASP A 29 -1.34 2.17 6.53
N ILE A 30 -1.36 2.14 5.21
CA ILE A 30 -0.41 1.34 4.45
C ILE A 30 1.01 1.88 4.64
N ALA A 31 1.16 3.19 4.54
CA ALA A 31 2.47 3.81 4.66
C ALA A 31 3.06 3.58 6.05
N GLU A 32 2.25 3.73 7.09
CA GLU A 32 2.73 3.51 8.44
C GLU A 32 3.12 2.06 8.68
N ASP A 33 2.31 1.13 8.19
CA ASP A 33 2.63 -0.28 8.35
C ASP A 33 3.92 -0.63 7.64
N CYS A 34 4.16 -0.01 6.50
CA CYS A 34 5.34 -0.26 5.68
C CYS A 34 6.56 0.49 6.18
N GLY A 35 6.37 1.53 7.00
CA GLY A 35 7.48 2.31 7.52
C GLY A 35 7.97 3.38 6.56
N VAL A 36 7.11 3.86 5.67
CA VAL A 36 7.45 4.92 4.72
C VAL A 36 6.47 6.06 4.85
N SER A 37 6.78 7.20 4.22
CA SER A 37 5.90 8.35 4.24
C SER A 37 4.81 8.19 3.19
N ARG A 38 3.73 8.98 3.34
CA ARG A 38 2.68 9.00 2.33
C ARG A 38 3.21 9.45 0.98
N MET A 39 4.20 10.34 1.00
CA MET A 39 4.80 10.80 -0.24
C MET A 39 5.39 9.65 -1.02
N THR A 40 6.03 8.71 -0.32
CA THR A 40 6.61 7.54 -0.97
C THR A 40 5.52 6.71 -1.64
N PHE A 41 4.36 6.59 -1.00
CA PHE A 41 3.24 5.89 -1.62
C PHE A 41 2.84 6.56 -2.93
N TYR A 42 2.64 7.88 -2.87
CA TYR A 42 2.20 8.62 -4.06
C TYR A 42 3.24 8.65 -5.16
N TYR A 43 4.49 8.42 -4.79
CA TYR A 43 5.55 8.33 -5.79
C TYR A 43 5.38 7.10 -6.69
N HIS A 44 4.80 6.04 -6.14
CA HIS A 44 4.65 4.77 -6.85
C HIS A 44 3.23 4.51 -7.34
N PHE A 45 2.23 4.97 -6.61
CA PHE A 45 0.83 4.69 -6.93
C PHE A 45 0.00 5.95 -6.74
N ALA A 46 -1.03 6.09 -7.57
CA ALA A 46 -1.91 7.26 -7.49
C ALA A 46 -2.85 7.16 -6.29
N ASP A 47 -3.34 5.95 -6.00
CA ASP A 47 -4.23 5.73 -4.87
C ASP A 47 -4.22 4.25 -4.52
N ILE A 48 -5.07 3.88 -3.55
CA ILE A 48 -5.11 2.50 -3.08
C ILE A 48 -5.58 1.56 -4.19
N TYR A 49 -6.50 2.00 -5.01
CA TYR A 49 -7.01 1.14 -6.08
C TYR A 49 -5.94 0.84 -7.11
N ASP A 50 -5.07 1.81 -7.35
CA ASP A 50 -3.93 1.61 -8.22
C ASP A 50 -3.02 0.51 -7.67
N LEU A 51 -2.80 0.54 -6.36
CA LEU A 51 -2.02 -0.50 -5.70
C LEU A 51 -2.71 -1.85 -5.79
N VAL A 52 -4.02 -1.88 -5.60
CA VAL A 52 -4.77 -3.12 -5.70
C VAL A 52 -4.62 -3.73 -7.09
N GLU A 53 -4.70 -2.92 -8.11
CA GLU A 53 -4.53 -3.40 -9.48
C GLU A 53 -3.13 -3.98 -9.68
N TRP A 54 -2.14 -3.35 -9.10
CA TRP A 54 -0.77 -3.83 -9.25
C TRP A 54 -0.56 -5.18 -8.57
N THR A 55 -1.26 -5.42 -7.47
CA THR A 55 -1.10 -6.67 -6.72
C THR A 55 -1.86 -7.85 -7.33
N CYS A 56 -2.76 -7.60 -8.24
CA CYS A 56 -3.55 -8.67 -8.88
C CYS A 56 -2.73 -9.47 -9.87
#